data_89681fd112a2a8f2982c1ac5708d3549
#
_entry.id   89681fd112a2a8f2982c1ac5708d3549
#
_cell.length_a   1.000
_cell.length_b   1.000
_cell.length_c   1.000
_cell.angle_alpha   90.00
_cell.angle_beta   90.00
_cell.angle_gamma   90.00
#
_symmetry.space_group_name_H-M   'P 1'
#
loop_
_entity.id
_entity.type
_entity.pdbx_description
1 polymer ?
#
loop_
_entity_poly.entity_id
_entity_poly.type
_entity_poly.pdbx_seq_one_letter_code
_entity_poly.pdbx_strand_id
1 'polypeptide(L)'
;LQRNGKNIISPPDSKLFKKIFGYIFGGFCPLLWFASLICFIAWEPLGNPPDKTNMGLAILLLIVIFLQAIFNGYQDWSSSAVMKSINSMLPSTATVIRDGKTQNVPLYSLVIGDLIVLKLGTKVPADVRIIHQVDLKFDKSVLTGENKPVSASVDMTDDIYLESRNIGLMGTLITNGEGLGIVVAT
;
A
#
# COMPACT_ATOMS: atom_id res chain seq x y z
N LEU A 1 -7.25 -19.97 7.27
CA LEU A 1 -5.83 -19.61 7.38
C LEU A 1 -4.91 -20.61 6.67
N GLN A 2 -5.08 -21.94 6.83
CA GLN A 2 -4.24 -22.95 6.18
C GLN A 2 -4.40 -23.00 4.65
N ARG A 3 -5.57 -22.67 4.12
CA ARG A 3 -5.88 -22.76 2.68
C ARG A 3 -5.71 -21.44 1.93
N ASN A 4 -6.01 -20.30 2.55
CA ASN A 4 -6.08 -18.99 1.90
C ASN A 4 -5.04 -17.98 2.42
N GLY A 5 -4.14 -18.39 3.34
CA GLY A 5 -3.13 -17.50 3.91
C GLY A 5 -3.69 -16.50 4.94
N LYS A 6 -2.85 -15.53 5.31
CA LYS A 6 -3.22 -14.43 6.20
C LYS A 6 -3.74 -13.26 5.36
N ASN A 7 -4.76 -12.57 5.85
CA ASN A 7 -5.24 -11.30 5.27
C ASN A 7 -4.23 -10.18 5.57
N ILE A 8 -3.10 -10.17 4.85
CA ILE A 8 -2.06 -9.15 5.00
C ILE A 8 -1.63 -8.69 3.62
N ILE A 9 -1.81 -7.42 3.35
CA ILE A 9 -1.15 -6.74 2.25
C ILE A 9 0.28 -6.42 2.72
N SER A 10 1.20 -7.36 2.53
CA SER A 10 2.60 -7.14 2.86
C SER A 10 3.28 -6.38 1.73
N PRO A 11 3.90 -5.22 1.99
CA PRO A 11 4.80 -4.63 1.02
C PRO A 11 5.96 -5.60 0.77
N PRO A 12 6.46 -5.71 -0.48
CA PRO A 12 7.55 -6.63 -0.79
C PRO A 12 8.77 -6.31 0.09
N ASP A 13 9.31 -7.35 0.73
CA ASP A 13 10.55 -7.26 1.53
C ASP A 13 11.72 -6.82 0.65
N SER A 14 11.99 -5.54 0.62
CA SER A 14 13.16 -5.04 -0.07
C SER A 14 14.35 -5.07 0.89
N LYS A 15 15.27 -6.00 0.66
CA LYS A 15 16.54 -6.05 1.38
C LYS A 15 17.22 -4.69 1.24
N LEU A 16 17.62 -4.07 2.36
CA LEU A 16 18.27 -2.74 2.42
C LEU A 16 19.41 -2.60 1.42
N PHE A 17 20.23 -3.62 1.29
CA PHE A 17 21.34 -3.67 0.31
C PHE A 17 20.86 -3.50 -1.14
N LYS A 18 19.76 -4.14 -1.53
CA LYS A 18 19.20 -4.03 -2.87
C LYS A 18 18.66 -2.63 -3.15
N LYS A 19 18.09 -1.98 -2.13
CA LYS A 19 17.62 -0.59 -2.22
C LYS A 19 18.80 0.38 -2.39
N ILE A 20 19.80 0.30 -1.53
CA ILE A 20 21.00 1.17 -1.61
C ILE A 20 21.71 0.99 -2.95
N PHE A 21 21.88 -0.24 -3.41
CA PHE A 21 22.44 -0.51 -4.72
C PHE A 21 21.60 0.09 -5.85
N GLY A 22 20.26 0.01 -5.73
CA GLY A 22 19.33 0.66 -6.66
C GLY A 22 19.44 2.18 -6.68
N TYR A 23 19.75 2.84 -5.55
CA TYR A 23 19.92 4.30 -5.51
C TYR A 23 21.23 4.76 -6.17
N ILE A 24 22.30 3.95 -6.08
CA ILE A 24 23.62 4.28 -6.60
C ILE A 24 23.77 3.89 -8.08
N PHE A 25 23.15 2.78 -8.49
CA PHE A 25 23.30 2.22 -9.85
C PHE A 25 21.98 2.21 -10.65
N GLY A 26 20.88 2.67 -10.07
CA GLY A 26 19.57 2.70 -10.74
C GLY A 26 19.35 3.97 -11.57
N GLY A 27 18.33 3.94 -12.42
CA GLY A 27 17.90 5.08 -13.20
C GLY A 27 18.97 5.65 -14.13
N PHE A 28 19.33 6.91 -13.96
CA PHE A 28 20.28 7.63 -14.79
C PHE A 28 21.74 7.51 -14.27
N CYS A 29 21.96 6.99 -13.07
CA CYS A 29 23.28 6.90 -12.45
C CYS A 29 24.32 6.13 -13.27
N PRO A 30 24.03 5.01 -13.96
CA PRO A 30 25.03 4.30 -14.75
C PRO A 30 25.70 5.16 -15.81
N LEU A 31 24.96 6.08 -16.42
CA LEU A 31 25.50 7.00 -17.42
C LEU A 31 26.46 8.00 -16.78
N LEU A 32 26.17 8.50 -15.58
CA LEU A 32 27.05 9.39 -14.83
C LEU A 32 28.33 8.67 -14.37
N TRP A 33 28.21 7.40 -13.96
CA TRP A 33 29.36 6.56 -13.64
C TRP A 33 30.27 6.39 -14.84
N PHE A 34 29.70 6.12 -16.02
CA PHE A 34 30.45 5.97 -17.26
C PHE A 34 31.15 7.27 -17.66
N ALA A 35 30.43 8.41 -17.55
CA ALA A 35 31.00 9.74 -17.82
C ALA A 35 32.17 10.07 -16.87
N SER A 36 31.99 9.79 -15.57
CA SER A 36 33.05 9.99 -14.57
C SER A 36 34.29 9.15 -14.88
N LEU A 37 34.10 7.88 -15.26
CA LEU A 37 35.19 6.98 -15.66
C LEU A 37 35.96 7.53 -16.87
N ILE A 38 35.27 8.00 -17.90
CA ILE A 38 35.88 8.61 -19.10
C ILE A 38 36.70 9.84 -18.70
N CYS A 39 36.16 10.71 -17.82
CA CYS A 39 36.90 11.88 -17.34
C CYS A 39 38.15 11.51 -16.56
N PHE A 40 38.12 10.45 -15.75
CA PHE A 40 39.35 9.94 -15.08
C PHE A 40 40.37 9.39 -16.05
N ILE A 41 39.96 8.65 -17.07
CA ILE A 41 40.88 8.14 -18.11
C ILE A 41 41.44 9.28 -18.95
N ALA A 42 40.67 10.31 -19.24
CA ALA A 42 41.10 11.48 -19.98
C ALA A 42 42.08 12.37 -19.17
N TRP A 43 41.98 12.34 -17.81
CA TRP A 43 42.94 13.00 -16.95
C TRP A 43 44.29 12.25 -16.93
N GLU A 44 44.25 10.93 -16.69
CA GLU A 44 45.45 10.07 -16.67
C GLU A 44 44.98 8.62 -16.94
N PRO A 45 45.62 7.85 -17.85
CA PRO A 45 46.90 8.04 -18.54
C PRO A 45 46.85 8.75 -19.91
N LEU A 46 45.68 9.14 -20.43
CA LEU A 46 45.59 9.70 -21.79
C LEU A 46 45.92 11.19 -21.84
N GLY A 47 45.76 11.92 -20.73
CA GLY A 47 46.14 13.32 -20.62
C GLY A 47 47.66 13.53 -20.43
N ASN A 48 48.38 14.05 -21.43
CA ASN A 48 49.79 14.37 -21.31
C ASN A 48 50.06 15.77 -21.87
N PRO A 49 50.22 16.82 -21.05
CA PRO A 49 50.24 16.85 -19.56
C PRO A 49 48.84 16.59 -18.94
N PRO A 50 48.79 16.09 -17.66
CA PRO A 50 47.51 15.79 -17.01
C PRO A 50 46.59 17.01 -16.90
N ASP A 51 45.40 16.93 -17.43
CA ASP A 51 44.43 18.02 -17.41
C ASP A 51 43.60 18.01 -16.11
N LYS A 52 43.90 18.97 -15.24
CA LYS A 52 43.20 19.15 -13.94
C LYS A 52 41.70 19.40 -14.11
N THR A 53 41.25 19.89 -15.26
CA THR A 53 39.88 20.16 -15.56
C THR A 53 39.07 18.84 -15.62
N ASN A 54 39.64 17.84 -16.29
CA ASN A 54 39.02 16.51 -16.41
C ASN A 54 38.94 15.80 -15.04
N MET A 55 39.98 15.95 -14.19
CA MET A 55 39.92 15.47 -12.80
C MET A 55 38.79 16.16 -12.01
N GLY A 56 38.69 17.49 -12.12
CA GLY A 56 37.64 18.25 -11.44
C GLY A 56 36.24 17.83 -11.87
N LEU A 57 36.03 17.59 -13.18
CA LEU A 57 34.77 17.09 -13.71
C LEU A 57 34.43 15.69 -13.21
N ALA A 58 35.41 14.79 -13.16
CA ALA A 58 35.19 13.43 -12.65
C ALA A 58 34.74 13.43 -11.18
N ILE A 59 35.39 14.23 -10.34
CA ILE A 59 35.05 14.38 -8.92
C ILE A 59 33.65 15.01 -8.78
N LEU A 60 33.34 16.04 -9.57
CA LEU A 60 32.03 16.68 -9.56
C LEU A 60 30.92 15.68 -9.91
N LEU A 61 31.14 14.82 -10.92
CA LEU A 61 30.16 13.78 -11.27
C LEU A 61 29.94 12.78 -10.14
N LEU A 62 30.98 12.38 -9.44
CA LEU A 62 30.86 11.52 -8.25
C LEU A 62 30.02 12.18 -7.15
N ILE A 63 30.29 13.47 -6.87
CA ILE A 63 29.49 14.23 -5.89
C ILE A 63 28.01 14.24 -6.30
N VAL A 64 27.70 14.46 -7.57
CA VAL A 64 26.33 14.44 -8.08
C VAL A 64 25.66 13.08 -7.89
N ILE A 65 26.37 11.97 -8.15
CA ILE A 65 25.87 10.62 -7.94
C ILE A 65 25.50 10.40 -6.47
N PHE A 66 26.39 10.82 -5.53
CA PHE A 66 26.12 10.69 -4.10
C PHE A 66 24.93 11.55 -3.64
N LEU A 67 24.85 12.80 -4.11
CA LEU A 67 23.70 13.66 -3.80
C LEU A 67 22.40 13.08 -4.32
N GLN A 68 22.41 12.52 -5.53
CA GLN A 68 21.22 11.84 -6.11
C GLN A 68 20.84 10.61 -5.30
N ALA A 69 21.80 9.81 -4.84
CA ALA A 69 21.52 8.65 -4.01
C ALA A 69 20.87 9.04 -2.66
N ILE A 70 21.36 10.10 -2.03
CA ILE A 70 20.78 10.67 -0.79
C ILE A 70 19.35 11.14 -1.04
N PHE A 71 19.13 11.87 -2.13
CA PHE A 71 17.80 12.38 -2.51
C PHE A 71 16.82 11.24 -2.76
N ASN A 72 17.20 10.21 -3.51
CA ASN A 72 16.40 9.02 -3.76
C ASN A 72 16.04 8.30 -2.46
N GLY A 73 17.00 8.16 -1.54
CA GLY A 73 16.78 7.57 -0.21
C GLY A 73 15.77 8.37 0.64
N TYR A 74 15.90 9.69 0.64
CA TYR A 74 14.97 10.58 1.33
C TYR A 74 13.56 10.49 0.73
N GLN A 75 13.44 10.49 -0.59
CA GLN A 75 12.16 10.36 -1.30
C GLN A 75 11.48 9.02 -1.00
N ASP A 76 12.22 7.90 -0.99
CA ASP A 76 11.68 6.58 -0.65
C ASP A 76 11.21 6.51 0.81
N TRP A 77 11.97 7.11 1.73
CA TRP A 77 11.58 7.21 3.14
C TRP A 77 10.30 8.04 3.31
N SER A 78 10.22 9.21 2.67
CA SER A 78 9.04 10.07 2.71
C SER A 78 7.80 9.38 2.14
N SER A 79 7.93 8.75 0.97
CA SER A 79 6.83 7.99 0.34
C SER A 79 6.38 6.82 1.21
N SER A 80 7.31 6.12 1.86
CA SER A 80 7.01 5.02 2.79
C SER A 80 6.28 5.50 4.04
N ALA A 81 6.60 6.69 4.55
CA ALA A 81 5.92 7.30 5.69
C ALA A 81 4.46 7.64 5.38
N VAL A 82 4.20 8.20 4.18
CA VAL A 82 2.83 8.47 3.70
C VAL A 82 2.04 7.17 3.57
N MET A 83 2.62 6.13 2.96
CA MET A 83 1.97 4.83 2.80
C MET A 83 1.64 4.18 4.16
N LYS A 84 2.55 4.30 5.14
CA LYS A 84 2.32 3.83 6.51
C LYS A 84 1.17 4.58 7.18
N SER A 85 1.05 5.88 6.96
CA SER A 85 -0.07 6.69 7.46
C SER A 85 -1.41 6.23 6.88
N ILE A 86 -1.47 5.97 5.58
CA ILE A 86 -2.67 5.45 4.91
C ILE A 86 -3.06 4.07 5.47
N ASN A 87 -2.10 3.16 5.64
CA ASN A 87 -2.34 1.84 6.20
C ASN A 87 -2.82 1.90 7.67
N SER A 88 -2.39 2.91 8.45
CA SER A 88 -2.86 3.10 9.82
C SER A 88 -4.32 3.56 9.92
N MET A 89 -4.91 4.02 8.83
CA MET A 89 -6.34 4.37 8.77
C MET A 89 -7.25 3.16 8.62
N LEU A 90 -6.70 1.98 8.28
CA LEU A 90 -7.47 0.73 8.25
C LEU A 90 -7.71 0.23 9.68
N PRO A 91 -8.86 -0.39 9.96
CA PRO A 91 -9.12 -0.97 11.28
C PRO A 91 -8.11 -2.08 11.57
N SER A 92 -7.63 -2.16 12.81
CA SER A 92 -6.69 -3.21 13.23
C SER A 92 -7.38 -4.50 13.67
N THR A 93 -8.67 -4.42 14.04
CA THR A 93 -9.46 -5.52 14.57
C THR A 93 -10.85 -5.54 13.96
N ALA A 94 -11.46 -6.72 13.92
CA ALA A 94 -12.84 -6.94 13.52
C ALA A 94 -13.59 -7.76 14.56
N THR A 95 -14.87 -7.46 14.72
CA THR A 95 -15.77 -8.24 15.59
C THR A 95 -16.38 -9.38 14.77
N VAL A 96 -16.07 -10.61 15.14
CA VAL A 96 -16.56 -11.81 14.47
C VAL A 96 -17.39 -12.68 15.41
N ILE A 97 -18.26 -13.49 14.83
CA ILE A 97 -18.98 -14.54 15.55
C ILE A 97 -18.45 -15.88 15.09
N ARG A 98 -17.76 -16.60 15.98
CA ARG A 98 -17.24 -17.96 15.76
C ARG A 98 -17.75 -18.87 16.88
N ASP A 99 -18.24 -20.05 16.54
CA ASP A 99 -18.77 -21.02 17.50
C ASP A 99 -19.86 -20.40 18.43
N GLY A 100 -20.70 -19.54 17.87
CA GLY A 100 -21.76 -18.87 18.62
C GLY A 100 -21.28 -17.77 19.60
N LYS A 101 -19.99 -17.46 19.64
CA LYS A 101 -19.41 -16.43 20.52
C LYS A 101 -18.90 -15.24 19.72
N THR A 102 -19.27 -14.05 20.18
CA THR A 102 -18.72 -12.79 19.65
C THR A 102 -17.30 -12.56 20.20
N GLN A 103 -16.34 -12.34 19.32
CA GLN A 103 -14.96 -12.07 19.69
C GLN A 103 -14.33 -11.05 18.77
N ASN A 104 -13.37 -10.27 19.30
CA ASN A 104 -12.56 -9.35 18.50
C ASN A 104 -11.31 -10.07 18.03
N VAL A 105 -11.11 -10.09 16.72
CA VAL A 105 -9.94 -10.72 16.10
C VAL A 105 -9.13 -9.70 15.31
N PRO A 106 -7.81 -9.85 15.25
CA PRO A 106 -6.99 -9.03 14.36
C PRO A 106 -7.38 -9.25 12.89
N LEU A 107 -7.31 -8.18 12.09
CA LEU A 107 -7.72 -8.22 10.68
C LEU A 107 -7.02 -9.33 9.89
N TYR A 108 -5.73 -9.54 10.15
CA TYR A 108 -4.93 -10.56 9.46
C TYR A 108 -5.37 -12.01 9.75
N SER A 109 -6.22 -12.22 10.75
CA SER A 109 -6.77 -13.54 11.10
C SER A 109 -8.16 -13.79 10.54
N LEU A 110 -8.73 -12.83 9.80
CA LEU A 110 -9.98 -13.02 9.08
C LEU A 110 -9.81 -14.02 7.96
N VAL A 111 -10.81 -14.86 7.77
CA VAL A 111 -10.86 -15.85 6.69
C VAL A 111 -12.21 -15.78 5.99
N ILE A 112 -12.22 -16.18 4.72
CA ILE A 112 -13.46 -16.33 3.95
C ILE A 112 -14.40 -17.28 4.71
N GLY A 113 -15.66 -16.86 4.86
CA GLY A 113 -16.67 -17.57 5.64
C GLY A 113 -16.84 -17.08 7.08
N ASP A 114 -15.98 -16.19 7.58
CA ASP A 114 -16.19 -15.58 8.90
C ASP A 114 -17.45 -14.72 8.91
N LEU A 115 -18.22 -14.82 9.99
CA LEU A 115 -19.40 -13.97 10.23
C LEU A 115 -18.96 -12.71 10.99
N ILE A 116 -19.10 -11.55 10.35
CA ILE A 116 -18.68 -10.25 10.90
C ILE A 116 -19.88 -9.47 11.39
N VAL A 117 -19.71 -8.82 12.55
CA VAL A 117 -20.66 -7.84 13.07
C VAL A 117 -20.27 -6.46 12.57
N LEU A 118 -21.18 -5.84 11.83
CA LEU A 118 -21.04 -4.50 11.25
C LEU A 118 -21.75 -3.50 12.17
N LYS A 119 -21.04 -2.45 12.61
CA LYS A 119 -21.58 -1.44 13.53
C LYS A 119 -21.31 -0.03 13.02
N LEU A 120 -22.21 0.88 13.34
CA LEU A 120 -22.05 2.31 13.09
C LEU A 120 -20.66 2.82 13.51
N GLY A 121 -20.04 3.62 12.64
CA GLY A 121 -18.73 4.24 12.89
C GLY A 121 -17.52 3.33 12.68
N THR A 122 -17.74 2.04 12.34
CA THR A 122 -16.66 1.12 12.01
C THR A 122 -16.43 1.03 10.51
N LYS A 123 -15.20 0.74 10.09
CA LYS A 123 -14.89 0.42 8.70
C LYS A 123 -15.07 -1.07 8.46
N VAL A 124 -15.56 -1.40 7.28
CA VAL A 124 -15.71 -2.78 6.82
C VAL A 124 -14.33 -3.42 6.68
N PRO A 125 -14.02 -4.53 7.40
CA PRO A 125 -12.67 -5.05 7.53
C PRO A 125 -12.22 -5.97 6.39
N ALA A 126 -13.15 -6.46 5.59
CA ALA A 126 -12.94 -7.32 4.43
C ALA A 126 -14.17 -7.20 3.53
N ASP A 127 -14.14 -7.71 2.31
CA ASP A 127 -15.35 -7.74 1.49
C ASP A 127 -16.34 -8.72 2.07
N VAL A 128 -17.54 -8.23 2.40
CA VAL A 128 -18.58 -8.99 3.10
C VAL A 128 -19.89 -9.00 2.33
N ARG A 129 -20.52 -10.16 2.23
CA ARG A 129 -21.89 -10.28 1.79
C ARG A 129 -22.84 -10.07 2.98
N ILE A 130 -23.75 -9.12 2.85
CA ILE A 130 -24.74 -8.80 3.88
C ILE A 130 -25.79 -9.92 3.95
N ILE A 131 -25.99 -10.46 5.16
CA ILE A 131 -27.00 -11.50 5.43
C ILE A 131 -28.12 -11.00 6.35
N HIS A 132 -27.84 -9.95 7.13
CA HIS A 132 -28.81 -9.29 7.98
C HIS A 132 -28.44 -7.82 8.13
N GLN A 133 -29.43 -6.92 8.14
CA GLN A 133 -29.18 -5.50 8.31
C GLN A 133 -30.39 -4.78 8.92
N VAL A 134 -30.10 -3.74 9.71
CA VAL A 134 -31.09 -2.81 10.26
C VAL A 134 -30.60 -1.40 9.95
N ASP A 135 -31.23 -0.74 8.98
CA ASP A 135 -30.89 0.61 8.51
C ASP A 135 -29.41 0.81 8.17
N LEU A 136 -28.72 -0.26 7.77
CA LEU A 136 -27.29 -0.23 7.47
C LEU A 136 -27.00 0.60 6.22
N LYS A 137 -26.08 1.57 6.34
CA LYS A 137 -25.62 2.41 5.24
C LYS A 137 -24.10 2.47 5.21
N PHE A 138 -23.55 2.40 3.99
CA PHE A 138 -22.14 2.50 3.71
C PHE A 138 -21.80 3.83 3.04
N ASP A 139 -20.72 4.46 3.48
CA ASP A 139 -20.06 5.50 2.71
C ASP A 139 -19.01 4.85 1.82
N LYS A 140 -19.28 4.85 0.51
CA LYS A 140 -18.39 4.32 -0.54
C LYS A 140 -17.52 5.42 -1.18
N SER A 141 -17.50 6.65 -0.65
CA SER A 141 -16.81 7.81 -1.24
C SER A 141 -15.34 7.57 -1.52
N VAL A 142 -14.67 6.79 -0.68
CA VAL A 142 -13.26 6.42 -0.86
C VAL A 142 -13.03 5.59 -2.14
N LEU A 143 -14.03 4.84 -2.59
CA LEU A 143 -13.94 3.94 -3.76
C LEU A 143 -14.55 4.54 -5.02
N THR A 144 -15.69 5.21 -4.88
CA THR A 144 -16.49 5.71 -6.02
C THR A 144 -16.37 7.23 -6.21
N GLY A 145 -15.85 7.97 -5.22
CA GLY A 145 -15.83 9.43 -5.20
C GLY A 145 -17.20 10.07 -4.89
N GLU A 146 -18.27 9.28 -4.73
CA GLU A 146 -19.61 9.78 -4.44
C GLU A 146 -19.83 9.91 -2.93
N ASN A 147 -20.16 11.13 -2.46
CA ASN A 147 -20.37 11.42 -1.02
C ASN A 147 -21.75 11.04 -0.49
N LYS A 148 -22.53 10.23 -1.21
CA LYS A 148 -23.85 9.81 -0.74
C LYS A 148 -23.79 8.43 -0.09
N PRO A 149 -24.25 8.28 1.17
CA PRO A 149 -24.34 6.97 1.81
C PRO A 149 -25.32 6.06 1.04
N VAL A 150 -24.88 4.84 0.77
CA VAL A 150 -25.66 3.82 0.06
C VAL A 150 -26.28 2.88 1.09
N SER A 151 -27.61 2.68 1.02
CA SER A 151 -28.31 1.73 1.88
C SER A 151 -27.96 0.30 1.50
N ALA A 152 -27.61 -0.51 2.49
CA ALA A 152 -27.36 -1.94 2.31
C ALA A 152 -28.66 -2.69 1.95
N SER A 153 -28.51 -3.81 1.26
CA SER A 153 -29.57 -4.78 1.01
C SER A 153 -29.07 -6.18 1.33
N VAL A 154 -29.98 -7.09 1.66
CA VAL A 154 -29.66 -8.53 1.74
C VAL A 154 -29.69 -9.15 0.35
N ASP A 155 -30.62 -8.66 -0.49
CA ASP A 155 -30.78 -9.13 -1.85
C ASP A 155 -29.78 -8.44 -2.79
N MET A 156 -29.37 -9.16 -3.81
CA MET A 156 -28.52 -8.64 -4.88
C MET A 156 -29.30 -7.58 -5.67
N THR A 157 -28.71 -6.41 -5.83
CA THR A 157 -29.35 -5.27 -6.51
C THR A 157 -28.73 -4.96 -7.87
N ASP A 158 -27.52 -5.46 -8.13
CA ASP A 158 -26.77 -5.24 -9.35
C ASP A 158 -25.82 -6.41 -9.63
N ASP A 159 -25.58 -6.69 -10.92
CA ASP A 159 -24.63 -7.72 -11.36
C ASP A 159 -23.16 -7.25 -11.18
N ILE A 160 -22.95 -5.93 -11.13
CA ILE A 160 -21.65 -5.34 -10.89
C ILE A 160 -21.34 -5.39 -9.39
N TYR A 161 -20.31 -6.13 -9.02
CA TYR A 161 -19.89 -6.35 -7.63
C TYR A 161 -19.72 -5.05 -6.81
N LEU A 162 -19.16 -4.00 -7.42
CA LEU A 162 -18.91 -2.70 -6.77
C LEU A 162 -20.21 -1.90 -6.53
N GLU A 163 -21.22 -2.09 -7.35
CA GLU A 163 -22.48 -1.35 -7.30
C GLU A 163 -23.54 -2.08 -6.50
N SER A 164 -23.43 -3.38 -6.37
CA SER A 164 -24.38 -4.18 -5.63
C SER A 164 -24.43 -3.78 -4.14
N ARG A 165 -25.65 -3.62 -3.62
CA ARG A 165 -25.91 -3.15 -2.25
C ARG A 165 -25.84 -4.26 -1.21
N ASN A 166 -25.77 -5.51 -1.63
CA ASN A 166 -25.62 -6.67 -0.75
C ASN A 166 -24.15 -6.96 -0.41
N ILE A 167 -23.22 -6.17 -0.94
CA ILE A 167 -21.78 -6.28 -0.70
C ILE A 167 -21.27 -5.03 0.04
N GLY A 168 -20.74 -5.24 1.23
CA GLY A 168 -19.96 -4.25 1.95
C GLY A 168 -18.48 -4.39 1.56
N LEU A 169 -17.93 -3.37 0.90
CA LEU A 169 -16.56 -3.38 0.40
C LEU A 169 -15.57 -3.01 1.51
N MET A 170 -14.41 -3.64 1.53
CA MET A 170 -13.32 -3.35 2.47
C MET A 170 -12.95 -1.87 2.47
N GLY A 171 -12.80 -1.29 3.67
CA GLY A 171 -12.41 0.11 3.85
C GLY A 171 -13.55 1.12 3.80
N THR A 172 -14.78 0.74 3.38
CA THR A 172 -15.96 1.61 3.43
C THR A 172 -16.38 1.86 4.88
N LEU A 173 -16.89 3.06 5.15
CA LEU A 173 -17.32 3.46 6.49
C LEU A 173 -18.82 3.16 6.68
N ILE A 174 -19.18 2.58 7.81
CA ILE A 174 -20.60 2.39 8.20
C ILE A 174 -21.11 3.69 8.82
N THR A 175 -22.03 4.36 8.13
CA THR A 175 -22.54 5.69 8.52
C THR A 175 -23.89 5.61 9.23
N ASN A 176 -24.59 4.48 9.15
CA ASN A 176 -25.85 4.26 9.85
C ASN A 176 -26.11 2.77 10.07
N GLY A 177 -26.87 2.44 11.09
CA GLY A 177 -27.40 1.12 11.37
C GLY A 177 -26.35 0.08 11.81
N GLU A 178 -26.77 -1.16 11.76
CA GLU A 178 -25.97 -2.32 12.09
C GLU A 178 -26.34 -3.53 11.20
N GLY A 179 -25.46 -4.52 11.14
CA GLY A 179 -25.73 -5.71 10.34
C GLY A 179 -24.75 -6.84 10.59
N LEU A 180 -25.03 -7.94 9.91
CA LEU A 180 -24.17 -9.12 9.85
C LEU A 180 -23.79 -9.41 8.40
N GLY A 181 -22.53 -9.73 8.18
CA GLY A 181 -22.04 -10.09 6.87
C GLY A 181 -21.08 -11.27 6.94
N ILE A 182 -21.03 -12.04 5.86
CA ILE A 182 -20.08 -13.15 5.68
C ILE A 182 -18.94 -12.66 4.82
N VAL A 183 -17.71 -12.90 5.24
CA VAL A 183 -16.50 -12.60 4.46
C VAL A 183 -16.49 -13.42 3.18
N VAL A 184 -16.38 -12.72 2.04
CA VAL A 184 -16.34 -13.35 0.70
C VAL A 184 -14.97 -13.18 0.03
N ALA A 185 -14.24 -12.12 0.38
CA ALA A 185 -12.86 -11.89 -0.07
C ALA A 185 -12.04 -11.19 1.04
N THR A 186 -10.72 -11.49 1.09
CA THR A 186 -9.75 -10.95 2.06
C THR A 186 -8.48 -10.52 1.36
#